data_39cbfe76da18939ae31ec1eccfae4358
#
_entry.id   39cbfe76da18939ae31ec1eccfae4358
#
_cell.length_a   1.000
_cell.length_b   1.000
_cell.length_c   1.000
_cell.angle_alpha   90.00
_cell.angle_beta   90.00
_cell.angle_gamma   90.00
#
_symmetry.space_group_name_H-M   'P 1'
#
loop_
_entity.id
_entity.type
_entity.pdbx_description
1 polymer ?
#
loop_
_entity_poly.entity_id
_entity_poly.type
_entity_poly.pdbx_seq_one_letter_code
_entity_poly.pdbx_strand_id
1 'polypeptide(L)'
;MSDPSQTQDLATLAAKAISQPLVTHIYTADPSAHVFEGKLYVYPSHDIDAGIPFDDEGSHFGMEDYHVLRMDSPESDAVDCGVALHVKDVKWAQRQMWAPDAATKNGKYYLYFPAKRSDGVFQIGVAVGDRPEGPFVPQPDAMQGSYSIDPAVFTDEDGESYMYFGGLWGGQLQKYRDNVRDEAYVEPGDAEAVLGPNIARLRGH
;
A
#
# COMPACT_ATOMS: atom_id res chain seq x y z
N MET A 1 31.98 2.01 -3.62
CA MET A 1 32.30 3.30 -4.27
C MET A 1 31.24 3.47 -5.35
N SER A 2 30.27 4.33 -5.12
CA SER A 2 29.24 4.68 -6.11
C SER A 2 29.90 5.47 -7.23
N ASP A 3 29.62 5.06 -8.47
CA ASP A 3 30.11 5.72 -9.69
C ASP A 3 29.55 7.16 -9.76
N PRO A 4 30.40 8.20 -9.77
CA PRO A 4 29.95 9.58 -9.84
C PRO A 4 29.28 9.97 -11.16
N SER A 5 29.30 9.09 -12.17
CA SER A 5 28.69 9.33 -13.49
C SER A 5 27.18 9.12 -13.53
N GLN A 6 26.54 8.63 -12.45
CA GLN A 6 25.11 8.34 -12.39
C GLN A 6 24.27 9.31 -11.56
N THR A 7 24.83 10.35 -11.00
CA THR A 7 24.03 11.47 -10.50
C THR A 7 23.46 12.24 -11.70
N GLN A 8 22.38 11.73 -12.28
CA GLN A 8 21.59 12.54 -13.18
C GLN A 8 21.16 13.79 -12.41
N ASP A 9 21.54 14.95 -12.94
CA ASP A 9 21.14 16.22 -12.38
C ASP A 9 19.61 16.29 -12.33
N LEU A 10 19.03 16.25 -11.12
CA LEU A 10 17.59 16.31 -10.88
C LEU A 10 16.94 17.53 -11.54
N ALA A 11 17.67 18.67 -11.67
CA ALA A 11 17.18 19.83 -12.37
C ALA A 11 17.01 19.58 -13.88
N THR A 12 17.94 18.80 -14.48
CA THR A 12 17.85 18.38 -15.89
C THR A 12 16.69 17.41 -16.11
N LEU A 13 16.43 16.51 -15.17
CA LEU A 13 15.26 15.61 -15.23
C LEU A 13 13.96 16.37 -15.07
N ALA A 14 13.86 17.28 -14.10
CA ALA A 14 12.69 18.11 -13.88
C ALA A 14 12.37 18.98 -15.09
N ALA A 15 13.40 19.52 -15.77
CA ALA A 15 13.21 20.31 -17.00
C ALA A 15 12.69 19.49 -18.20
N LYS A 16 12.83 18.16 -18.17
CA LYS A 16 12.33 17.24 -19.19
C LYS A 16 11.01 16.57 -18.81
N ALA A 17 10.55 16.76 -17.59
CA ALA A 17 9.31 16.15 -17.12
C ALA A 17 8.12 16.70 -17.91
N ILE A 18 7.22 15.82 -18.30
CA ILE A 18 5.95 16.18 -18.96
C ILE A 18 4.92 16.75 -17.99
N SER A 19 5.11 16.51 -16.70
CA SER A 19 4.30 17.06 -15.60
C SER A 19 5.17 17.18 -14.35
N GLN A 20 4.75 18.02 -13.42
CA GLN A 20 5.36 18.10 -12.10
C GLN A 20 4.76 17.01 -11.18
N PRO A 21 5.46 16.60 -10.09
CA PRO A 21 4.85 15.78 -9.06
C PRO A 21 3.59 16.44 -8.49
N LEU A 22 2.58 15.63 -8.12
CA LEU A 22 1.35 16.15 -7.52
C LEU A 22 1.60 16.93 -6.24
N VAL A 23 2.56 16.48 -5.44
CA VAL A 23 3.03 17.15 -4.22
C VAL A 23 4.55 17.04 -4.12
N THR A 24 5.19 17.98 -3.41
CA THR A 24 6.66 18.06 -3.29
C THR A 24 7.14 18.13 -1.84
N HIS A 25 6.23 18.17 -0.87
CA HIS A 25 6.54 18.32 0.55
C HIS A 25 6.58 16.98 1.31
N ILE A 26 6.08 15.91 0.71
CA ILE A 26 6.13 14.53 1.21
C ILE A 26 6.58 13.59 0.09
N TYR A 27 7.14 12.44 0.47
CA TYR A 27 7.41 11.34 -0.45
C TYR A 27 6.28 10.33 -0.37
N THR A 28 5.84 9.82 -1.53
CA THR A 28 4.72 8.90 -1.62
C THR A 28 5.00 7.79 -2.61
N ALA A 29 4.41 6.61 -2.39
CA ALA A 29 4.51 5.46 -3.28
C ALA A 29 3.18 4.72 -3.44
N ASP A 30 3.11 3.83 -4.41
CA ASP A 30 2.07 2.81 -4.63
C ASP A 30 0.62 3.35 -4.48
N PRO A 31 0.25 4.42 -5.19
CA PRO A 31 -1.05 5.05 -5.01
C PRO A 31 -2.17 4.25 -5.66
N SER A 32 -3.33 4.17 -5.01
CA SER A 32 -4.59 3.95 -5.69
C SER A 32 -5.30 5.28 -5.97
N ALA A 33 -6.12 5.31 -7.03
CA ALA A 33 -6.82 6.53 -7.45
C ALA A 33 -8.28 6.23 -7.79
N HIS A 34 -9.19 7.03 -7.22
CA HIS A 34 -10.64 6.85 -7.37
C HIS A 34 -11.34 8.17 -7.62
N VAL A 35 -12.46 8.09 -8.34
CA VAL A 35 -13.37 9.23 -8.48
C VAL A 35 -14.53 9.06 -7.51
N PHE A 36 -14.59 9.93 -6.51
CA PHE A 36 -15.71 10.01 -5.57
C PHE A 36 -16.30 11.43 -5.63
N GLU A 37 -17.62 11.53 -5.62
CA GLU A 37 -18.34 12.81 -5.62
C GLU A 37 -17.90 13.76 -6.74
N GLY A 38 -17.51 13.19 -7.89
CA GLY A 38 -17.06 13.95 -9.06
C GLY A 38 -15.65 14.56 -8.96
N LYS A 39 -14.88 14.17 -7.94
CA LYS A 39 -13.47 14.58 -7.75
C LYS A 39 -12.56 13.36 -7.74
N LEU A 40 -11.30 13.59 -8.08
CA LEU A 40 -10.25 12.56 -8.02
C LEU A 40 -9.60 12.57 -6.64
N TYR A 41 -9.51 11.40 -6.03
CA TYR A 41 -8.81 11.14 -4.78
C TYR A 41 -7.71 10.13 -5.00
N VAL A 42 -6.51 10.44 -4.54
CA VAL A 42 -5.33 9.58 -4.63
C VAL A 42 -4.92 9.20 -3.22
N TYR A 43 -4.75 7.90 -3.00
CA TYR A 43 -4.42 7.30 -1.71
C TYR A 43 -3.04 6.63 -1.81
N PRO A 44 -1.96 7.37 -1.59
CA PRO A 44 -0.62 6.80 -1.56
C PRO A 44 -0.25 6.28 -0.17
N SER A 45 0.77 5.42 -0.10
CA SER A 45 1.56 5.29 1.11
C SER A 45 2.43 6.53 1.31
N HIS A 46 2.74 6.87 2.56
CA HIS A 46 3.62 8.01 2.89
C HIS A 46 5.00 7.49 3.27
N ASP A 47 5.96 7.70 2.39
CA ASP A 47 7.33 7.24 2.59
C ASP A 47 8.06 8.11 3.60
N ILE A 48 8.62 7.46 4.61
CA ILE A 48 9.50 8.09 5.60
C ILE A 48 10.83 7.33 5.67
N ASP A 49 11.89 8.05 6.01
CA ASP A 49 13.17 7.42 6.31
C ASP A 49 13.10 6.72 7.67
N ALA A 50 12.98 5.41 7.67
CA ALA A 50 12.91 4.60 8.88
C ALA A 50 14.27 4.45 9.59
N GLY A 51 15.38 4.93 8.98
CA GLY A 51 16.74 4.77 9.52
C GLY A 51 17.20 3.30 9.60
N ILE A 52 16.53 2.41 8.88
CA ILE A 52 16.81 0.97 8.85
C ILE A 52 17.55 0.64 7.56
N PRO A 53 18.64 -0.15 7.61
CA PRO A 53 19.32 -0.62 6.41
C PRO A 53 18.38 -1.37 5.48
N PHE A 54 18.66 -1.30 4.17
CA PHE A 54 17.93 -2.06 3.16
C PHE A 54 18.01 -3.57 3.45
N ASP A 55 16.86 -4.24 3.34
CA ASP A 55 16.73 -5.70 3.39
C ASP A 55 15.66 -6.21 2.41
N ASP A 56 15.66 -7.51 2.14
CA ASP A 56 14.73 -8.16 1.21
C ASP A 56 13.29 -8.29 1.77
N GLU A 57 13.10 -8.06 3.06
CA GLU A 57 11.78 -8.05 3.73
C GLU A 57 11.11 -6.67 3.69
N GLY A 58 11.79 -5.66 3.12
CA GLY A 58 11.28 -4.30 3.02
C GLY A 58 11.19 -3.55 4.35
N SER A 59 11.99 -3.93 5.36
CA SER A 59 11.94 -3.31 6.69
C SER A 59 12.25 -1.81 6.68
N HIS A 60 13.00 -1.35 5.68
CA HIS A 60 13.36 0.05 5.46
C HIS A 60 12.17 0.90 4.95
N PHE A 61 11.09 0.30 4.47
CA PHE A 61 9.85 0.99 4.10
C PHE A 61 8.95 1.15 5.33
N GLY A 62 9.27 2.11 6.17
CA GLY A 62 8.71 2.27 7.52
C GLY A 62 7.49 3.17 7.62
N MET A 63 6.59 3.19 6.61
CA MET A 63 5.42 4.06 6.57
C MET A 63 4.54 3.93 7.82
N GLU A 64 4.11 5.07 8.37
CA GLU A 64 3.33 5.13 9.61
C GLU A 64 1.91 5.70 9.41
N ASP A 65 1.66 6.38 8.30
CA ASP A 65 0.35 6.99 8.04
C ASP A 65 0.02 7.02 6.54
N TYR A 66 -1.21 7.44 6.25
CA TYR A 66 -1.68 7.76 4.91
C TYR A 66 -2.11 9.21 4.82
N HIS A 67 -1.69 9.89 3.76
CA HIS A 67 -2.30 11.12 3.29
C HIS A 67 -3.30 10.83 2.18
N VAL A 68 -4.22 11.75 1.95
CA VAL A 68 -5.12 11.72 0.79
C VAL A 68 -4.92 12.98 -0.03
N LEU A 69 -4.63 12.80 -1.32
CA LEU A 69 -4.51 13.91 -2.25
C LEU A 69 -5.82 14.04 -3.03
N ARG A 70 -6.39 15.23 -3.04
CA ARG A 70 -7.65 15.53 -3.75
C ARG A 70 -7.39 16.47 -4.92
N MET A 71 -8.02 16.18 -6.04
CA MET A 71 -8.03 17.02 -7.24
C MET A 71 -9.46 17.24 -7.72
N ASP A 72 -9.79 18.44 -8.15
CA ASP A 72 -11.12 18.73 -8.72
C ASP A 72 -11.26 18.16 -10.14
N SER A 73 -10.15 18.02 -10.87
CA SER A 73 -10.02 17.35 -12.16
C SER A 73 -8.60 16.81 -12.32
N PRO A 74 -8.33 15.93 -13.30
CA PRO A 74 -6.96 15.44 -13.56
C PRO A 74 -5.95 16.56 -13.91
N GLU A 75 -6.42 17.71 -14.34
CA GLU A 75 -5.59 18.87 -14.72
C GLU A 75 -5.45 19.90 -13.58
N SER A 76 -6.19 19.74 -12.48
CA SER A 76 -6.11 20.66 -11.35
C SER A 76 -4.93 20.34 -10.44
N ASP A 77 -4.51 21.34 -9.67
CA ASP A 77 -3.53 21.15 -8.62
C ASP A 77 -4.06 20.16 -7.56
N ALA A 78 -3.17 19.31 -7.07
CA ALA A 78 -3.49 18.42 -5.96
C ALA A 78 -3.46 19.16 -4.62
N VAL A 79 -4.45 18.89 -3.80
CA VAL A 79 -4.52 19.36 -2.41
C VAL A 79 -4.25 18.19 -1.49
N ASP A 80 -3.20 18.27 -0.69
CA ASP A 80 -2.98 17.33 0.41
C ASP A 80 -3.98 17.61 1.52
N CYS A 81 -4.86 16.65 1.76
CA CYS A 81 -5.90 16.73 2.80
C CYS A 81 -5.37 16.41 4.21
N GLY A 82 -4.08 16.09 4.33
CA GLY A 82 -3.43 15.72 5.57
C GLY A 82 -3.58 14.24 5.91
N VAL A 83 -3.20 13.90 7.14
CA VAL A 83 -3.20 12.51 7.63
C VAL A 83 -4.63 11.99 7.75
N ALA A 84 -4.94 10.96 6.98
CA ALA A 84 -6.24 10.29 6.93
C ALA A 84 -6.35 9.12 7.91
N LEU A 85 -5.24 8.42 8.17
CA LEU A 85 -5.11 7.32 9.13
C LEU A 85 -3.66 7.20 9.56
N HIS A 86 -3.41 6.97 10.86
CA HIS A 86 -2.08 6.73 11.40
C HIS A 86 -2.00 5.37 12.11
N VAL A 87 -0.87 4.67 12.02
CA VAL A 87 -0.67 3.33 12.61
C VAL A 87 -0.96 3.28 14.11
N LYS A 88 -0.69 4.38 14.85
CA LYS A 88 -0.99 4.48 16.29
C LYS A 88 -2.47 4.31 16.64
N ASP A 89 -3.36 4.56 15.69
CA ASP A 89 -4.81 4.44 15.87
C ASP A 89 -5.28 3.00 15.56
N VAL A 90 -4.41 2.15 14.99
CA VAL A 90 -4.71 0.78 14.57
C VAL A 90 -4.24 -0.21 15.64
N LYS A 91 -5.16 -0.72 16.45
CA LYS A 91 -4.85 -1.52 17.66
C LYS A 91 -4.03 -2.80 17.38
N TRP A 92 -4.24 -3.42 16.24
CA TRP A 92 -3.60 -4.69 15.87
C TRP A 92 -2.27 -4.52 15.12
N ALA A 93 -2.02 -3.33 14.55
CA ALA A 93 -0.83 -3.02 13.75
C ALA A 93 0.24 -2.30 14.58
N GLN A 94 1.48 -2.38 14.13
CA GLN A 94 2.60 -1.70 14.76
C GLN A 94 3.38 -0.80 13.81
N ARG A 95 3.47 -1.17 12.52
CA ARG A 95 4.31 -0.49 11.53
C ARG A 95 3.95 -0.85 10.10
N GLN A 96 4.62 -0.20 9.14
CA GLN A 96 4.63 -0.52 7.72
C GLN A 96 3.22 -0.50 7.11
N MET A 97 2.62 0.68 7.11
CA MET A 97 1.36 0.94 6.41
C MET A 97 1.65 1.16 4.92
N TRP A 98 1.70 0.05 4.17
CA TRP A 98 2.09 0.04 2.75
C TRP A 98 0.91 0.36 1.83
N ALA A 99 1.01 -0.01 0.55
CA ALA A 99 0.07 0.34 -0.51
C ALA A 99 -1.41 0.17 -0.13
N PRO A 100 -2.22 1.24 -0.03
CA PRO A 100 -3.63 1.14 0.32
C PRO A 100 -4.52 1.09 -0.92
N ASP A 101 -5.78 0.74 -0.72
CA ASP A 101 -6.85 0.97 -1.68
C ASP A 101 -8.10 1.53 -1.00
N ALA A 102 -8.99 2.14 -1.78
CA ALA A 102 -10.21 2.75 -1.27
C ALA A 102 -11.45 2.33 -2.06
N ALA A 103 -12.58 2.27 -1.38
CA ALA A 103 -13.87 2.00 -1.99
C ALA A 103 -14.98 2.81 -1.33
N THR A 104 -16.14 2.88 -1.98
CA THR A 104 -17.34 3.48 -1.41
C THR A 104 -18.51 2.50 -1.46
N LYS A 105 -19.30 2.45 -0.40
CA LYS A 105 -20.55 1.68 -0.34
C LYS A 105 -21.49 2.30 0.70
N ASN A 106 -22.75 2.41 0.36
CA ASN A 106 -23.81 2.89 1.26
C ASN A 106 -23.51 4.27 1.91
N GLY A 107 -22.92 5.19 1.16
CA GLY A 107 -22.60 6.54 1.64
C GLY A 107 -21.43 6.60 2.63
N LYS A 108 -20.64 5.55 2.72
CA LYS A 108 -19.41 5.49 3.51
C LYS A 108 -18.22 5.23 2.58
N TYR A 109 -17.02 5.61 3.06
CA TYR A 109 -15.75 5.38 2.40
C TYR A 109 -14.94 4.42 3.23
N TYR A 110 -14.28 3.49 2.55
CA TYR A 110 -13.51 2.41 3.14
C TYR A 110 -12.08 2.52 2.65
N LEU A 111 -11.14 2.58 3.56
CA LEU A 111 -9.71 2.51 3.28
C LEU A 111 -9.22 1.11 3.68
N TYR A 112 -8.74 0.35 2.71
CA TYR A 112 -8.12 -0.97 2.90
C TYR A 112 -6.62 -0.77 2.92
N PHE A 113 -5.95 -1.33 3.92
CA PHE A 113 -4.54 -1.07 4.11
C PHE A 113 -3.81 -2.27 4.69
N PRO A 114 -2.62 -2.61 4.17
CA PRO A 114 -1.76 -3.58 4.81
C PRO A 114 -1.01 -2.92 5.95
N ALA A 115 -0.81 -3.66 7.04
CA ALA A 115 0.09 -3.24 8.10
C ALA A 115 0.69 -4.46 8.80
N LYS A 116 1.88 -4.29 9.34
CA LYS A 116 2.61 -5.35 10.03
C LYS A 116 2.28 -5.33 11.52
N ARG A 117 1.91 -6.49 12.06
CA ARG A 117 1.68 -6.74 13.48
C ARG A 117 2.99 -6.78 14.26
N SER A 118 2.91 -6.81 15.60
CA SER A 118 4.08 -6.94 16.48
C SER A 118 4.86 -8.26 16.30
N ASP A 119 4.18 -9.32 15.84
CA ASP A 119 4.80 -10.63 15.53
C ASP A 119 5.43 -10.67 14.12
N GLY A 120 5.46 -9.54 13.40
CA GLY A 120 6.06 -9.42 12.09
C GLY A 120 5.17 -9.90 10.94
N VAL A 121 3.91 -10.23 11.19
CA VAL A 121 2.96 -10.72 10.19
C VAL A 121 2.18 -9.55 9.57
N PHE A 122 2.14 -9.47 8.23
CA PHE A 122 1.25 -8.58 7.52
C PHE A 122 -0.18 -9.11 7.49
N GLN A 123 -1.12 -8.21 7.72
CA GLN A 123 -2.54 -8.42 7.45
C GLN A 123 -3.16 -7.15 6.86
N ILE A 124 -4.32 -7.30 6.24
CA ILE A 124 -5.07 -6.18 5.70
C ILE A 124 -6.11 -5.74 6.73
N GLY A 125 -6.14 -4.46 7.01
CA GLY A 125 -7.18 -3.81 7.78
C GLY A 125 -8.16 -3.05 6.90
N VAL A 126 -9.27 -2.66 7.50
CA VAL A 126 -10.21 -1.72 6.92
C VAL A 126 -10.51 -0.61 7.91
N ALA A 127 -10.54 0.62 7.41
CA ALA A 127 -10.97 1.79 8.18
C ALA A 127 -12.12 2.48 7.44
N VAL A 128 -13.03 3.11 8.19
CA VAL A 128 -14.26 3.67 7.64
C VAL A 128 -14.31 5.17 7.90
N GLY A 129 -14.64 5.94 6.87
CA GLY A 129 -14.81 7.39 6.90
C GLY A 129 -16.18 7.83 6.40
N ASP A 130 -16.56 9.05 6.79
CA ASP A 130 -17.77 9.72 6.30
C ASP A 130 -17.47 10.55 5.02
N ARG A 131 -16.21 10.75 4.71
CA ARG A 131 -15.72 11.52 3.55
C ARG A 131 -14.58 10.80 2.87
N PRO A 132 -14.38 11.00 1.55
CA PRO A 132 -13.30 10.36 0.81
C PRO A 132 -11.91 10.68 1.36
N GLU A 133 -11.69 11.89 1.84
CA GLU A 133 -10.42 12.32 2.42
C GLU A 133 -10.21 11.87 3.87
N GLY A 134 -11.20 11.19 4.48
CA GLY A 134 -11.15 10.81 5.89
C GLY A 134 -11.59 11.94 6.84
N PRO A 135 -11.20 11.92 8.15
CA PRO A 135 -10.38 10.86 8.75
C PRO A 135 -11.09 9.50 8.75
N PHE A 136 -10.29 8.43 8.67
CA PHE A 136 -10.81 7.07 8.71
C PHE A 136 -10.65 6.46 10.11
N VAL A 137 -11.69 5.76 10.57
CA VAL A 137 -11.69 5.04 11.85
C VAL A 137 -11.42 3.56 11.57
N PRO A 138 -10.29 3.01 12.04
CA PRO A 138 -9.94 1.62 11.77
C PRO A 138 -10.85 0.66 12.54
N GLN A 139 -11.15 -0.48 11.93
CA GLN A 139 -11.79 -1.58 12.63
C GLN A 139 -10.84 -2.15 13.70
N PRO A 140 -11.38 -2.70 14.80
CA PRO A 140 -10.57 -3.14 15.94
C PRO A 140 -9.62 -4.30 15.61
N ASP A 141 -9.96 -5.10 14.60
CA ASP A 141 -9.21 -6.29 14.18
C ASP A 141 -8.89 -6.22 12.69
N ALA A 142 -7.81 -6.89 12.28
CA ALA A 142 -7.52 -7.12 10.87
C ALA A 142 -8.57 -8.05 10.23
N MET A 143 -8.72 -7.95 8.92
CA MET A 143 -9.58 -8.85 8.17
C MET A 143 -9.06 -10.28 8.30
N GLN A 144 -9.94 -11.20 8.68
CA GLN A 144 -9.58 -12.60 8.85
C GLN A 144 -9.18 -13.23 7.52
N GLY A 145 -8.07 -13.96 7.50
CA GLY A 145 -7.57 -14.64 6.31
C GLY A 145 -6.87 -13.74 5.28
N SER A 146 -6.56 -12.50 5.64
CA SER A 146 -5.94 -11.51 4.74
C SER A 146 -4.43 -11.38 4.97
N TYR A 147 -3.71 -12.49 4.97
CA TYR A 147 -2.25 -12.48 5.22
C TYR A 147 -1.49 -12.10 3.95
N SER A 148 -1.21 -10.84 3.76
CA SER A 148 -0.30 -10.25 2.77
C SER A 148 -0.46 -8.73 2.71
N ILE A 149 -0.16 -8.16 1.51
CA ILE A 149 -0.12 -6.73 1.22
C ILE A 149 -0.93 -6.41 -0.04
N ASP A 150 -0.91 -5.17 -0.47
CA ASP A 150 -1.40 -4.67 -1.76
C ASP A 150 -2.86 -5.04 -2.02
N PRO A 151 -3.80 -4.62 -1.14
CA PRO A 151 -5.21 -4.81 -1.41
C PRO A 151 -5.64 -4.01 -2.63
N ALA A 152 -6.47 -4.62 -3.47
CA ALA A 152 -7.20 -3.96 -4.54
C ALA A 152 -8.67 -4.37 -4.45
N VAL A 153 -9.57 -3.42 -4.30
CA VAL A 153 -10.98 -3.67 -4.05
C VAL A 153 -11.82 -3.28 -5.27
N PHE A 154 -12.65 -4.18 -5.69
CA PHE A 154 -13.57 -3.98 -6.80
C PHE A 154 -15.01 -4.30 -6.36
N THR A 155 -15.94 -3.44 -6.72
CA THR A 155 -17.38 -3.71 -6.56
C THR A 155 -17.99 -3.89 -7.93
N ASP A 156 -18.58 -5.05 -8.18
CA ASP A 156 -19.20 -5.43 -9.44
C ASP A 156 -20.59 -4.79 -9.62
N GLU A 157 -21.14 -4.86 -10.81
CA GLU A 157 -22.44 -4.28 -11.17
C GLU A 157 -23.60 -4.87 -10.37
N ASP A 158 -23.47 -6.11 -9.88
CA ASP A 158 -24.44 -6.75 -8.98
C ASP A 158 -24.36 -6.28 -7.52
N GLY A 159 -23.37 -5.42 -7.20
CA GLY A 159 -23.13 -4.87 -5.86
C GLY A 159 -22.30 -5.77 -4.95
N GLU A 160 -21.82 -6.91 -5.44
CA GLU A 160 -20.85 -7.74 -4.72
C GLU A 160 -19.46 -7.10 -4.79
N SER A 161 -18.71 -7.21 -3.68
CA SER A 161 -17.39 -6.63 -3.57
C SER A 161 -16.34 -7.72 -3.42
N TYR A 162 -15.26 -7.55 -4.15
CA TYR A 162 -14.13 -8.49 -4.18
C TYR A 162 -12.87 -7.75 -3.77
N MET A 163 -12.01 -8.42 -2.99
CA MET A 163 -10.69 -7.91 -2.66
C MET A 163 -9.63 -8.89 -3.16
N TYR A 164 -8.72 -8.38 -3.95
CA TYR A 164 -7.50 -9.07 -4.37
C TYR A 164 -6.35 -8.53 -3.52
N PHE A 165 -5.45 -9.39 -3.11
CA PHE A 165 -4.27 -8.99 -2.34
C PHE A 165 -3.17 -10.01 -2.53
N GLY A 166 -1.93 -9.59 -2.35
CA GLY A 166 -0.81 -10.53 -2.37
C GLY A 166 0.52 -9.89 -2.69
N GLY A 167 1.58 -10.46 -2.15
CA GLY A 167 2.96 -10.13 -2.42
C GLY A 167 3.88 -11.18 -1.85
N LEU A 168 4.96 -11.48 -2.56
CA LEU A 168 6.03 -12.37 -2.11
C LEU A 168 7.05 -11.58 -1.27
N TRP A 169 7.93 -12.25 -0.55
CA TRP A 169 8.94 -11.69 0.35
C TRP A 169 8.34 -10.69 1.35
N GLY A 170 8.53 -9.41 1.16
CA GLY A 170 7.99 -8.39 2.05
C GLY A 170 6.51 -8.59 2.34
N GLY A 171 5.73 -9.02 1.35
CA GLY A 171 4.31 -9.37 1.49
C GLY A 171 4.04 -10.74 2.12
N GLN A 172 5.07 -11.59 2.25
CA GLN A 172 5.03 -12.87 2.99
C GLN A 172 4.06 -13.93 2.45
N LEU A 173 3.50 -13.73 1.24
CA LEU A 173 2.49 -14.64 0.67
C LEU A 173 3.01 -16.08 0.52
N GLN A 174 4.33 -16.25 0.28
CA GLN A 174 4.96 -17.55 0.18
C GLN A 174 4.90 -18.37 1.48
N LYS A 175 4.72 -17.70 2.63
CA LYS A 175 4.62 -18.34 3.97
C LYS A 175 3.20 -18.85 4.28
N TYR A 176 2.25 -18.63 3.36
CA TYR A 176 0.85 -18.97 3.55
C TYR A 176 0.34 -19.86 2.41
N ARG A 177 -0.42 -20.88 2.78
CA ARG A 177 -1.15 -21.72 1.84
C ARG A 177 -2.63 -21.68 2.20
N ASP A 178 -3.47 -21.36 1.24
CA ASP A 178 -4.93 -21.23 1.47
C ASP A 178 -5.26 -20.30 2.67
N ASN A 179 -4.53 -19.18 2.77
CA ASN A 179 -4.59 -18.23 3.89
C ASN A 179 -4.25 -18.81 5.28
N VAL A 180 -3.60 -19.95 5.33
CA VAL A 180 -3.09 -20.56 6.56
C VAL A 180 -1.56 -20.53 6.54
N ARG A 181 -0.97 -20.06 7.63
CA ARG A 181 0.49 -20.06 7.77
C ARG A 181 1.04 -21.48 7.74
N ASP A 182 2.04 -21.69 6.89
CA ASP A 182 2.81 -22.92 6.87
C ASP A 182 3.94 -22.81 7.91
N GLU A 183 3.73 -23.38 9.09
CA GLU A 183 4.71 -23.34 10.17
C GLU A 183 5.99 -24.15 9.87
N ALA A 184 5.96 -25.01 8.85
CA ALA A 184 7.12 -25.74 8.36
C ALA A 184 7.89 -24.99 7.26
N TYR A 185 7.37 -23.85 6.80
CA TYR A 185 8.03 -23.08 5.77
C TYR A 185 9.39 -22.56 6.24
N VAL A 186 10.41 -22.87 5.47
CA VAL A 186 11.77 -22.33 5.64
C VAL A 186 12.05 -21.43 4.44
N GLU A 187 12.40 -20.18 4.71
CA GLU A 187 12.81 -19.23 3.66
C GLU A 187 14.05 -19.78 2.97
N PRO A 188 13.99 -20.10 1.67
CA PRO A 188 15.18 -20.47 0.93
C PRO A 188 16.11 -19.25 0.84
N GLY A 189 17.41 -19.46 1.07
CA GLY A 189 18.42 -18.40 0.95
C GLY A 189 18.70 -17.93 -0.46
N ASP A 190 17.87 -18.35 -1.43
CA ASP A 190 17.99 -18.04 -2.85
C ASP A 190 16.61 -17.67 -3.41
N ALA A 191 16.47 -16.42 -3.82
CA ALA A 191 15.25 -15.89 -4.41
C ALA A 191 14.80 -16.67 -5.67
N GLU A 192 15.73 -17.17 -6.43
CA GLU A 192 15.47 -17.93 -7.67
C GLU A 192 14.84 -19.30 -7.36
N ALA A 193 15.22 -19.91 -6.25
CA ALA A 193 14.63 -21.17 -5.77
C ALA A 193 13.16 -21.01 -5.33
N VAL A 194 12.77 -19.83 -4.83
CA VAL A 194 11.37 -19.52 -4.49
C VAL A 194 10.55 -19.16 -5.71
N LEU A 195 11.11 -18.33 -6.60
CA LEU A 195 10.39 -17.83 -7.77
C LEU A 195 10.15 -18.91 -8.83
N GLY A 196 11.13 -19.78 -9.07
CA GLY A 196 11.08 -20.74 -10.16
C GLY A 196 9.80 -21.59 -10.19
N PRO A 197 9.43 -22.27 -9.09
CA PRO A 197 8.19 -23.04 -9.02
C PRO A 197 6.90 -22.18 -9.01
N ASN A 198 6.95 -20.98 -8.45
CA ASN A 198 5.77 -20.11 -8.28
C ASN A 198 5.46 -19.30 -9.55
N ILE A 199 6.48 -18.85 -10.29
CA ILE A 199 6.28 -18.24 -11.62
C ILE A 199 5.64 -19.22 -12.60
N ALA A 200 5.98 -20.50 -12.53
CA ALA A 200 5.35 -21.52 -13.36
C ALA A 200 3.86 -21.70 -13.05
N ARG A 201 3.45 -21.51 -11.78
CA ARG A 201 2.02 -21.53 -11.37
C ARG A 201 1.28 -20.27 -11.82
N LEU A 202 1.90 -19.11 -11.75
CA LEU A 202 1.31 -17.82 -12.17
C LEU A 202 1.15 -17.73 -13.70
N ARG A 203 1.92 -18.51 -14.48
CA ARG A 203 1.80 -18.55 -15.94
C ARG A 203 0.78 -19.57 -16.46
N GLY A 204 0.19 -20.36 -15.59
CA GLY A 204 -0.74 -21.45 -15.93
C GLY A 204 -2.23 -21.11 -15.78
N HIS A 205 -2.58 -19.83 -15.64
CA HIS A 205 -3.98 -19.38 -15.60
C HIS A 205 -4.25 -18.32 -16.65
#